data_dd104b4a4cc70b181f2cf0a8cde6a3fd
#
_entry.id   dd104b4a4cc70b181f2cf0a8cde6a3fd
#
_cell.length_a   1.000
_cell.length_b   1.000
_cell.length_c   1.000
_cell.angle_alpha   90.00
_cell.angle_beta   90.00
_cell.angle_gamma   90.00
#
_symmetry.space_group_name_H-M   'P 1'
#
loop_
_entity.id
_entity.type
_entity.pdbx_description
1 polymer ?
#
loop_
_entity_poly.entity_id
_entity_poly.type
_entity_poly.pdbx_seq_one_letter_code
_entity_poly.pdbx_strand_id
1 'polypeptide(L)'
;MKQLKILVVDDEDRMRKLVRDFLVRKQYEVVEAANGEEAVDVFVESNDIDLIILDVMMPKMDGWEACREIRKISKVPIIMLTAKSEESDELLGFELGVDEYISKPFSPRILVARVDAILRRTNNIGQDQIEQAGDIEINKAAHIVTVKGEPIELSFKEFELLSYFIQNKGIALS
;
A
#
# COMPACT_ATOMS: atom_id res chain seq x y z
N MET A 1 6.79 18.06 11.57
CA MET A 1 6.25 17.09 10.61
C MET A 1 5.31 16.12 11.31
N LYS A 2 4.17 15.88 10.71
CA LYS A 2 3.22 14.91 11.23
C LYS A 2 3.80 13.50 11.13
N GLN A 3 3.78 12.77 12.23
CA GLN A 3 4.18 11.38 12.25
C GLN A 3 3.11 10.54 11.53
N LEU A 4 3.54 9.72 10.57
CA LEU A 4 2.63 8.87 9.81
C LEU A 4 2.22 7.66 10.64
N LYS A 5 0.97 7.27 10.53
CA LYS A 5 0.37 6.20 11.32
C LYS A 5 0.10 4.97 10.47
N ILE A 6 0.56 3.82 10.95
CA ILE A 6 0.42 2.53 10.28
C ILE A 6 -0.39 1.59 11.15
N LEU A 7 -1.41 0.97 10.57
CA LEU A 7 -2.17 -0.09 11.23
C LEU A 7 -1.56 -1.44 10.84
N VAL A 8 -1.12 -2.19 11.83
CA VAL A 8 -0.54 -3.53 11.64
C VAL A 8 -1.55 -4.58 12.13
N VAL A 9 -1.98 -5.45 11.23
CA VAL A 9 -3.00 -6.46 11.51
C VAL A 9 -2.42 -7.86 11.30
N ASP A 10 -2.30 -8.61 12.37
CA ASP A 10 -1.82 -9.98 12.37
C ASP A 10 -2.31 -10.67 13.63
N ASP A 11 -2.76 -11.92 13.53
CA ASP A 11 -3.22 -12.68 14.67
C ASP A 11 -2.08 -13.26 15.51
N GLU A 12 -0.86 -13.29 14.97
CA GLU A 12 0.33 -13.69 15.71
C GLU A 12 0.96 -12.51 16.43
N ASP A 13 0.94 -12.54 17.76
CA ASP A 13 1.50 -11.46 18.57
C ASP A 13 2.97 -11.19 18.29
N ARG A 14 3.75 -12.26 18.08
CA ARG A 14 5.20 -12.14 17.79
C ARG A 14 5.46 -11.43 16.48
N MET A 15 4.72 -11.79 15.44
CA MET A 15 4.87 -11.19 14.13
C MET A 15 4.46 -9.72 14.16
N ARG A 16 3.33 -9.44 14.81
CA ARG A 16 2.82 -8.08 14.95
C ARG A 16 3.83 -7.19 15.69
N LYS A 17 4.39 -7.72 16.78
CA LYS A 17 5.40 -7.00 17.57
C LYS A 17 6.68 -6.76 16.76
N LEU A 18 7.14 -7.76 16.01
CA LEU A 18 8.32 -7.65 15.18
C LEU A 18 8.17 -6.53 14.15
N VAL A 19 7.06 -6.53 13.44
CA VAL A 19 6.76 -5.50 12.44
C VAL A 19 6.68 -4.13 13.10
N ARG A 20 5.96 -4.03 14.22
CA ARG A 20 5.85 -2.79 14.98
C ARG A 20 7.21 -2.24 15.36
N ASP A 21 8.10 -3.07 15.90
CA ASP A 21 9.41 -2.62 16.37
C ASP A 21 10.24 -2.02 15.24
N PHE A 22 10.21 -2.64 14.05
CA PHE A 22 10.91 -2.10 12.88
C PHE A 22 10.31 -0.77 12.41
N LEU A 23 8.99 -0.66 12.42
CA LEU A 23 8.31 0.57 12.00
C LEU A 23 8.55 1.73 12.98
N VAL A 24 8.51 1.44 14.27
CA VAL A 24 8.77 2.45 15.30
C VAL A 24 10.20 3.00 15.19
N ARG A 25 11.17 2.16 14.84
CA ARG A 25 12.55 2.61 14.58
C ARG A 25 12.63 3.59 13.43
N LYS A 26 11.72 3.50 12.49
CA LYS A 26 11.61 4.43 11.35
C LYS A 26 10.74 5.64 11.67
N GLN A 27 10.38 5.81 12.93
CA GLN A 27 9.61 6.95 13.43
C GLN A 27 8.14 6.97 12.94
N TYR A 28 7.59 5.81 12.61
CA TYR A 28 6.17 5.68 12.35
C TYR A 28 5.41 5.45 13.66
N GLU A 29 4.20 5.97 13.73
CA GLU A 29 3.28 5.62 14.80
C GLU A 29 2.57 4.32 14.38
N VAL A 30 2.44 3.36 15.29
CA VAL A 30 1.86 2.06 15.00
C VAL A 30 0.64 1.80 15.87
N VAL A 31 -0.45 1.39 15.22
CA VAL A 31 -1.65 0.88 15.87
C VAL A 31 -1.78 -0.59 15.48
N GLU A 32 -2.24 -1.42 16.39
CA GLU A 32 -2.30 -2.87 16.18
C GLU A 32 -3.73 -3.39 16.22
N ALA A 33 -3.98 -4.45 15.45
CA ALA A 33 -5.22 -5.22 15.50
C ALA A 33 -4.89 -6.71 15.35
N ALA A 34 -5.63 -7.56 16.04
CA ALA A 34 -5.36 -8.99 16.09
C ALA A 34 -6.20 -9.81 15.10
N ASN A 35 -7.17 -9.21 14.44
CA ASN A 35 -8.00 -9.86 13.42
C ASN A 35 -8.63 -8.80 12.51
N GLY A 36 -9.30 -9.26 11.47
CA GLY A 36 -9.90 -8.36 10.48
C GLY A 36 -11.03 -7.50 11.02
N GLU A 37 -11.85 -8.06 11.90
CA GLU A 37 -12.95 -7.33 12.53
C GLU A 37 -12.43 -6.15 13.36
N GLU A 38 -11.44 -6.43 14.21
CA GLU A 38 -10.78 -5.41 15.01
C GLU A 38 -10.09 -4.36 14.12
N ALA A 39 -9.48 -4.80 13.01
CA ALA A 39 -8.84 -3.91 12.06
C ALA A 39 -9.82 -2.89 11.48
N VAL A 40 -10.99 -3.35 11.07
CA VAL A 40 -12.03 -2.46 10.53
C VAL A 40 -12.47 -1.46 11.60
N ASP A 41 -12.72 -1.93 12.81
CA ASP A 41 -13.14 -1.07 13.93
C ASP A 41 -12.09 0.00 14.24
N VAL A 42 -10.83 -0.40 14.34
CA VAL A 42 -9.72 0.53 14.60
C VAL A 42 -9.59 1.55 13.47
N PHE A 43 -9.71 1.10 12.22
CA PHE A 43 -9.60 1.98 11.07
C PHE A 43 -10.69 3.06 11.08
N VAL A 44 -11.92 2.66 11.34
CA VAL A 44 -13.06 3.59 11.39
C VAL A 44 -12.92 4.59 12.53
N GLU A 45 -12.51 4.12 13.70
CA GLU A 45 -12.37 4.97 14.89
C GLU A 45 -11.19 5.94 14.80
N SER A 46 -10.07 5.49 14.24
CA SER A 46 -8.84 6.29 14.23
C SER A 46 -8.85 7.43 13.20
N ASN A 47 -9.46 7.21 12.05
CA ASN A 47 -9.67 8.24 11.02
C ASN A 47 -8.42 8.87 10.40
N ASP A 48 -7.22 8.47 10.83
CA ASP A 48 -5.95 9.06 10.42
C ASP A 48 -4.88 8.02 10.07
N ILE A 49 -5.31 6.81 9.74
CA ILE A 49 -4.39 5.74 9.32
C ILE A 49 -3.88 6.05 7.92
N ASP A 50 -2.57 6.04 7.76
CA ASP A 50 -1.91 6.37 6.49
C ASP A 50 -1.60 5.15 5.63
N LEU A 51 -1.49 3.97 6.25
CA LEU A 51 -1.21 2.71 5.56
C LEU A 51 -1.62 1.55 6.46
N ILE A 52 -2.05 0.45 5.84
CA ILE A 52 -2.42 -0.77 6.56
C ILE A 52 -1.54 -1.93 6.08
N ILE A 53 -0.97 -2.66 7.04
CA ILE A 53 -0.30 -3.94 6.79
C ILE A 53 -1.25 -5.02 7.29
N LEU A 54 -1.71 -5.89 6.40
CA LEU A 54 -2.85 -6.76 6.66
C LEU A 54 -2.52 -8.21 6.32
N ASP A 55 -2.53 -9.08 7.32
CA ASP A 55 -2.37 -10.52 7.11
C ASP A 55 -3.65 -11.10 6.49
N VAL A 56 -3.49 -12.02 5.56
CA VAL A 56 -4.62 -12.69 4.89
C VAL A 56 -5.29 -13.69 5.83
N MET A 57 -4.49 -14.56 6.46
CA MET A 57 -5.01 -15.69 7.25
C MET A 57 -5.19 -15.30 8.72
N MET A 58 -6.42 -14.98 9.07
CA MET A 58 -6.76 -14.63 10.45
C MET A 58 -8.10 -15.23 10.85
N PRO A 59 -8.34 -15.48 12.15
CA PRO A 59 -9.65 -15.92 12.63
C PRO A 59 -10.69 -14.81 12.55
N LYS A 60 -11.95 -15.17 12.65
CA LYS A 60 -13.13 -14.29 12.62
C LYS A 60 -13.34 -13.67 11.25
N MET A 61 -12.59 -12.64 10.91
CA MET A 61 -12.63 -11.98 9.61
C MET A 61 -11.22 -12.02 9.02
N ASP A 62 -11.05 -12.64 7.86
CA ASP A 62 -9.74 -12.70 7.20
C ASP A 62 -9.35 -11.35 6.57
N GLY A 63 -8.12 -11.29 6.06
CA GLY A 63 -7.61 -10.06 5.48
C GLY A 63 -8.37 -9.59 4.25
N TRP A 64 -8.87 -10.52 3.44
CA TRP A 64 -9.63 -10.16 2.25
C TRP A 64 -10.96 -9.49 2.60
N GLU A 65 -11.66 -10.01 3.59
CA GLU A 65 -12.92 -9.43 4.05
C GLU A 65 -12.69 -8.05 4.67
N ALA A 66 -11.65 -7.93 5.50
CA ALA A 66 -11.28 -6.64 6.08
C ALA A 66 -10.96 -5.62 5.00
N CYS A 67 -10.21 -6.03 3.98
CA CYS A 67 -9.86 -5.17 2.86
C CYS A 67 -11.11 -4.69 2.11
N ARG A 68 -12.08 -5.58 1.87
CA ARG A 68 -13.34 -5.20 1.21
C ARG A 68 -14.10 -4.16 2.02
N GLU A 69 -14.20 -4.36 3.33
CA GLU A 69 -14.90 -3.41 4.20
C GLU A 69 -14.22 -2.05 4.20
N ILE A 70 -12.89 -2.03 4.28
CA ILE A 70 -12.12 -0.79 4.26
C ILE A 70 -12.25 -0.09 2.90
N ARG A 71 -12.24 -0.85 1.80
CA ARG A 71 -12.36 -0.29 0.46
C ARG A 71 -13.72 0.34 0.16
N LYS A 72 -14.75 0.01 0.92
CA LYS A 72 -16.05 0.69 0.81
C LYS A 72 -15.99 2.14 1.25
N ILE A 73 -15.04 2.48 2.10
CA ILE A 73 -14.96 3.81 2.73
C ILE A 73 -13.64 4.55 2.49
N SER A 74 -12.61 3.89 1.96
CA SER A 74 -11.28 4.50 1.84
C SER A 74 -10.46 3.86 0.75
N LYS A 75 -9.53 4.65 0.19
CA LYS A 75 -8.50 4.18 -0.73
C LYS A 75 -7.12 4.14 -0.07
N VAL A 76 -7.09 4.02 1.24
CA VAL A 76 -5.85 3.95 2.01
C VAL A 76 -4.92 2.86 1.45
N PRO A 77 -3.61 3.10 1.35
CA PRO A 77 -2.68 2.08 0.89
C PRO A 77 -2.72 0.84 1.77
N ILE A 78 -2.75 -0.33 1.15
CA ILE A 78 -2.79 -1.63 1.85
C ILE A 78 -1.67 -2.52 1.31
N ILE A 79 -0.88 -3.08 2.24
CA ILE A 79 0.07 -4.14 1.96
C ILE A 79 -0.50 -5.43 2.52
N MET A 80 -0.69 -6.45 1.66
CA MET A 80 -1.17 -7.75 2.09
C MET A 80 0.00 -8.68 2.37
N LEU A 81 -0.05 -9.38 3.50
CA LEU A 81 0.89 -10.42 3.85
C LEU A 81 0.22 -11.79 3.70
N THR A 82 0.85 -12.69 2.97
CA THR A 82 0.27 -14.00 2.68
C THR A 82 1.31 -15.10 2.83
N ALA A 83 0.88 -16.29 3.29
CA ALA A 83 1.74 -17.47 3.38
C ALA A 83 2.05 -18.07 2.02
N LYS A 84 1.19 -17.84 1.03
CA LYS A 84 1.36 -18.34 -0.34
C LYS A 84 0.87 -17.30 -1.33
N SER A 85 1.66 -17.04 -2.37
CA SER A 85 1.19 -16.29 -3.51
C SER A 85 0.52 -17.25 -4.48
N GLU A 86 -0.76 -17.49 -4.29
CA GLU A 86 -1.57 -18.23 -5.26
C GLU A 86 -2.13 -17.24 -6.28
N GLU A 87 -2.23 -17.68 -7.52
CA GLU A 87 -2.73 -16.85 -8.61
C GLU A 87 -4.11 -16.27 -8.30
N SER A 88 -4.98 -17.05 -7.67
CA SER A 88 -6.31 -16.58 -7.26
C SER A 88 -6.25 -15.43 -6.25
N ASP A 89 -5.28 -15.46 -5.34
CA ASP A 89 -5.09 -14.41 -4.34
C ASP A 89 -4.56 -13.13 -4.98
N GLU A 90 -3.66 -13.25 -5.94
CA GLU A 90 -3.15 -12.11 -6.68
C GLU A 90 -4.25 -11.41 -7.48
N LEU A 91 -5.11 -12.18 -8.14
CA LEU A 91 -6.25 -11.64 -8.87
C LEU A 91 -7.21 -10.90 -7.95
N LEU A 92 -7.49 -11.46 -6.77
CA LEU A 92 -8.34 -10.81 -5.80
C LEU A 92 -7.70 -9.51 -5.28
N GLY A 93 -6.39 -9.52 -5.07
CA GLY A 93 -5.66 -8.31 -4.69
C GLY A 93 -5.79 -7.20 -5.72
N PHE A 94 -5.71 -7.52 -7.00
CA PHE A 94 -5.92 -6.55 -8.07
C PHE A 94 -7.33 -5.97 -8.04
N GLU A 95 -8.34 -6.82 -7.88
CA GLU A 95 -9.73 -6.37 -7.81
C GLU A 95 -9.99 -5.42 -6.65
N LEU A 96 -9.35 -5.66 -5.51
CA LEU A 96 -9.52 -4.85 -4.31
C LEU A 96 -8.59 -3.64 -4.26
N GLY A 97 -7.69 -3.50 -5.24
CA GLY A 97 -6.77 -2.37 -5.29
C GLY A 97 -5.73 -2.38 -4.20
N VAL A 98 -5.21 -3.56 -3.86
CA VAL A 98 -4.11 -3.71 -2.92
C VAL A 98 -2.83 -3.16 -3.55
N ASP A 99 -2.09 -2.37 -2.81
CA ASP A 99 -0.91 -1.67 -3.32
C ASP A 99 0.32 -2.56 -3.42
N GLU A 100 0.47 -3.51 -2.51
CA GLU A 100 1.59 -4.42 -2.51
C GLU A 100 1.17 -5.76 -1.89
N TYR A 101 1.88 -6.81 -2.28
CA TYR A 101 1.59 -8.18 -1.90
C TYR A 101 2.90 -8.85 -1.54
N ILE A 102 3.06 -9.24 -0.28
CA ILE A 102 4.31 -9.80 0.22
C ILE A 102 4.07 -11.20 0.76
N SER A 103 4.85 -12.17 0.25
CA SER A 103 4.76 -13.56 0.69
C SER A 103 5.55 -13.80 1.96
N LYS A 104 4.98 -14.56 2.88
CA LYS A 104 5.69 -15.05 4.06
C LYS A 104 6.52 -16.28 3.70
N PRO A 105 7.69 -16.50 4.28
CA PRO A 105 8.39 -15.59 5.21
C PRO A 105 8.98 -14.38 4.48
N PHE A 106 8.91 -13.22 5.11
CA PHE A 106 9.43 -11.99 4.54
C PHE A 106 10.52 -11.38 5.43
N SER A 107 11.37 -10.55 4.83
CA SER A 107 12.32 -9.75 5.59
C SER A 107 11.62 -8.50 6.13
N PRO A 108 11.68 -8.23 7.44
CA PRO A 108 11.12 -6.99 7.99
C PRO A 108 11.72 -5.73 7.36
N ARG A 109 13.00 -5.79 6.96
CA ARG A 109 13.66 -4.67 6.28
C ARG A 109 13.04 -4.39 4.91
N ILE A 110 12.71 -5.45 4.17
CA ILE A 110 12.04 -5.30 2.87
C ILE A 110 10.64 -4.74 3.06
N LEU A 111 9.91 -5.24 4.06
CA LEU A 111 8.57 -4.72 4.37
C LEU A 111 8.62 -3.23 4.67
N VAL A 112 9.55 -2.80 5.53
CA VAL A 112 9.70 -1.38 5.88
C VAL A 112 10.08 -0.55 4.65
N ALA A 113 10.97 -1.08 3.80
CA ALA A 113 11.32 -0.39 2.56
C ALA A 113 10.11 -0.17 1.64
N ARG A 114 9.20 -1.15 1.57
CA ARG A 114 7.95 -1.02 0.80
C ARG A 114 7.02 0.02 1.41
N VAL A 115 6.91 0.01 2.74
CA VAL A 115 6.14 1.02 3.47
C VAL A 115 6.67 2.42 3.16
N ASP A 116 7.98 2.61 3.29
CA ASP A 116 8.61 3.90 3.01
C ASP A 116 8.35 4.36 1.57
N ALA A 117 8.46 3.45 0.62
CA ALA A 117 8.24 3.77 -0.79
C ALA A 117 6.80 4.21 -1.06
N ILE A 118 5.83 3.50 -0.51
CA ILE A 118 4.42 3.83 -0.69
C ILE A 118 4.10 5.17 -0.04
N LEU A 119 4.52 5.37 1.20
CA LEU A 119 4.20 6.59 1.94
C LEU A 119 4.88 7.82 1.36
N ARG A 120 6.09 7.69 0.83
CA ARG A 120 6.75 8.81 0.16
C ARG A 120 5.96 9.29 -1.05
N ARG A 121 5.38 8.38 -1.81
CA ARG A 121 4.59 8.73 -2.99
C ARG A 121 3.27 9.37 -2.64
N THR A 122 2.58 8.84 -1.64
CA THR A 122 1.27 9.36 -1.25
C THR A 122 1.34 10.68 -0.51
N ASN A 123 2.47 10.99 0.13
CA ASN A 123 2.63 12.20 0.94
C ASN A 123 3.46 13.30 0.29
N ASN A 124 3.96 13.09 -0.92
CA ASN A 124 4.62 14.13 -1.70
C ASN A 124 3.61 14.98 -2.49
N ILE A 125 2.50 15.27 -1.87
CA ILE A 125 1.44 16.09 -2.46
C ILE A 125 1.94 17.52 -2.55
N GLY A 126 1.97 18.08 -3.76
CA GLY A 126 2.39 19.47 -3.99
C GLY A 126 3.79 19.61 -4.56
N GLN A 127 4.55 18.54 -4.69
CA GLN A 127 5.75 18.55 -5.51
C GLN A 127 5.38 18.10 -6.91
N ASP A 128 5.64 18.97 -7.87
CA ASP A 128 5.38 18.66 -9.27
C ASP A 128 6.27 17.53 -9.74
N GLN A 129 5.78 16.31 -9.61
CA GLN A 129 6.45 15.13 -10.14
C GLN A 129 5.71 14.62 -11.36
N ILE A 130 5.53 15.51 -12.32
CA ILE A 130 4.87 15.18 -13.56
C ILE A 130 5.92 14.79 -14.59
N GLU A 131 5.78 13.59 -15.13
CA GLU A 131 6.58 13.12 -16.26
C GLU A 131 5.67 12.94 -17.45
N GLN A 132 6.15 13.28 -18.62
CA GLN A 132 5.39 13.17 -19.84
C GLN A 132 6.18 12.44 -20.92
N ALA A 133 5.50 11.54 -21.62
CA ALA A 133 6.05 10.83 -22.75
C ALA A 133 4.97 10.74 -23.83
N GLY A 134 5.11 11.54 -24.89
CA GLY A 134 4.08 11.64 -25.92
C GLY A 134 2.75 12.11 -25.34
N ASP A 135 1.71 11.31 -25.49
CA ASP A 135 0.37 11.60 -24.97
C ASP A 135 0.16 11.11 -23.54
N ILE A 136 1.17 10.51 -22.94
CA ILE A 136 1.11 9.97 -21.58
C ILE A 136 1.70 10.98 -20.60
N GLU A 137 0.91 11.36 -19.62
CA GLU A 137 1.36 12.21 -18.52
C GLU A 137 1.21 11.48 -17.22
N ILE A 138 2.25 11.45 -16.43
CA ILE A 138 2.27 10.76 -15.13
C ILE A 138 2.51 11.76 -14.01
N ASN A 139 1.57 11.85 -13.09
CA ASN A 139 1.77 12.57 -11.84
C ASN A 139 2.14 11.56 -10.76
N LYS A 140 3.41 11.46 -10.43
CA LYS A 140 3.91 10.50 -9.46
C LYS A 140 3.38 10.75 -8.05
N ALA A 141 3.24 11.99 -7.66
CA ALA A 141 2.77 12.33 -6.33
C ALA A 141 1.31 11.92 -6.12
N ALA A 142 0.48 12.09 -7.14
CA ALA A 142 -0.95 11.79 -7.06
C ALA A 142 -1.29 10.38 -7.56
N HIS A 143 -0.32 9.62 -8.09
CA HIS A 143 -0.56 8.32 -8.73
C HIS A 143 -1.60 8.40 -9.85
N ILE A 144 -1.57 9.47 -10.62
CA ILE A 144 -2.50 9.68 -11.72
C ILE A 144 -1.74 9.57 -13.03
N VAL A 145 -2.28 8.78 -13.97
CA VAL A 145 -1.81 8.69 -15.33
C VAL A 145 -2.90 9.18 -16.25
N THR A 146 -2.56 10.08 -17.16
CA THR A 146 -3.48 10.52 -18.21
C THR A 146 -2.92 10.16 -19.57
N VAL A 147 -3.80 9.73 -20.46
CA VAL A 147 -3.46 9.47 -21.86
C VAL A 147 -4.36 10.35 -22.70
N LYS A 148 -3.76 11.23 -23.49
CA LYS A 148 -4.49 12.21 -24.30
C LYS A 148 -5.47 13.05 -23.47
N GLY A 149 -5.08 13.36 -22.23
CA GLY A 149 -5.89 14.16 -21.33
C GLY A 149 -6.94 13.39 -20.55
N GLU A 150 -7.10 12.09 -20.78
CA GLU A 150 -8.06 11.27 -20.04
C GLU A 150 -7.38 10.48 -18.93
N PRO A 151 -7.86 10.54 -17.68
CA PRO A 151 -7.25 9.82 -16.57
C PRO A 151 -7.48 8.32 -16.69
N ILE A 152 -6.45 7.55 -16.33
CA ILE A 152 -6.49 6.10 -16.29
C ILE A 152 -6.17 5.65 -14.87
N GLU A 153 -6.94 4.73 -14.32
CA GLU A 153 -6.64 4.15 -13.03
C GLU A 153 -5.68 2.97 -13.19
N LEU A 154 -4.58 3.01 -12.43
CA LEU A 154 -3.59 1.95 -12.40
C LEU A 154 -3.37 1.52 -10.95
N SER A 155 -3.07 0.21 -10.76
CA SER A 155 -2.58 -0.26 -9.47
C SER A 155 -1.20 0.33 -9.19
N PHE A 156 -0.74 0.24 -7.96
CA PHE A 156 0.59 0.71 -7.58
C PHE A 156 1.69 0.05 -8.44
N LYS A 157 1.61 -1.26 -8.64
CA LYS A 157 2.60 -1.99 -9.43
C LYS A 157 2.57 -1.58 -10.90
N GLU A 158 1.40 -1.38 -11.46
CA GLU A 158 1.26 -0.92 -12.84
C GLU A 158 1.83 0.49 -13.01
N PHE A 159 1.57 1.35 -12.05
CA PHE A 159 2.10 2.71 -12.04
C PHE A 159 3.64 2.71 -11.96
N GLU A 160 4.21 1.91 -11.06
CA GLU A 160 5.66 1.79 -10.92
C GLU A 160 6.32 1.30 -12.20
N LEU A 161 5.73 0.27 -12.81
CA LEU A 161 6.25 -0.30 -14.04
C LEU A 161 6.25 0.74 -15.16
N LEU A 162 5.17 1.46 -15.31
CA LEU A 162 5.06 2.50 -16.33
C LEU A 162 6.07 3.63 -16.08
N SER A 163 6.20 4.08 -14.85
CA SER A 163 7.17 5.12 -14.47
C SER A 163 8.60 4.68 -14.77
N TYR A 164 8.93 3.45 -14.38
CA TYR A 164 10.25 2.86 -14.67
C TYR A 164 10.52 2.81 -16.17
N PHE A 165 9.54 2.37 -16.94
CA PHE A 165 9.65 2.24 -18.37
C PHE A 165 9.93 3.58 -19.06
N ILE A 166 9.22 4.61 -18.64
CA ILE A 166 9.39 5.96 -19.15
C ILE A 166 10.78 6.50 -18.83
N GLN A 167 11.23 6.33 -17.59
CA GLN A 167 12.54 6.80 -17.15
C GLN A 167 13.69 6.11 -17.85
N ASN A 168 13.56 4.81 -18.12
CA ASN A 168 14.66 4.01 -18.66
C ASN A 168 14.74 3.97 -20.19
N LYS A 169 13.74 4.43 -20.89
CA LYS A 169 13.80 4.50 -22.35
C LYS A 169 14.58 5.69 -22.88
N GLY A 170 15.14 6.49 -22.00
CA GLY A 170 15.82 7.71 -22.42
C GLY A 170 14.92 8.62 -23.23
N ILE A 171 13.63 8.47 -23.07
CA ILE A 171 12.67 9.38 -23.66
C ILE A 171 12.93 10.72 -23.02
N ALA A 172 13.48 11.62 -23.81
CA ALA A 172 13.74 12.94 -23.34
C ALA A 172 12.42 13.53 -22.89
N LEU A 173 12.24 13.55 -21.61
CA LEU A 173 11.11 14.21 -21.00
C LEU A 173 11.44 15.68 -20.93
N SER A 174 11.67 16.22 -22.06
CA SER A 174 11.94 17.64 -22.17
C SER A 174 10.66 18.40 -22.33
#